data_11bd7f081d94da6f9dea1a5bb0eac188
#
_entry.id   11bd7f081d94da6f9dea1a5bb0eac188
#
_cell.length_a   1.000
_cell.length_b   1.000
_cell.length_c   1.000
_cell.angle_alpha   90.00
_cell.angle_beta   90.00
_cell.angle_gamma   90.00
#
_symmetry.space_group_name_H-M   'P 1'
#
loop_
_entity.id
_entity.type
_entity.pdbx_description
1 polymer ?
#
loop_
_entity_poly.entity_id
_entity_poly.type
_entity_poly.pdbx_seq_one_letter_code
_entity_poly.pdbx_strand_id
1 'polypeptide(L)'
;LAQDATMTKESYEAAREELGLNRPFLVQYGSTMKDLLRGDLGDSLLSGRSVADELGDRIGLTLHLAVLSLLIALLMAIPIGVISAIRQDTVADYGGRLFSVLGLSLPDFWTGVVAVLMLSLWFHWLPPRGFEEIWVAPIKTFQQLLIPAAIIGFRFSAVIMRMTRSSMLE
;
A
#
# COMPACT_ATOMS: atom_id res chain seq x y z
N LEU A 1 22.60 9.67 16.09
CA LEU A 1 22.73 10.57 17.24
C LEU A 1 21.38 11.25 17.40
N ALA A 2 20.51 10.63 18.22
CA ALA A 2 19.27 11.24 18.66
C ALA A 2 19.66 12.46 19.50
N GLN A 3 19.36 13.65 19.02
CA GLN A 3 19.27 14.81 19.85
C GLN A 3 18.02 14.64 20.71
N ASP A 4 18.22 14.22 21.95
CA ASP A 4 17.27 14.46 23.02
C ASP A 4 17.18 15.99 23.20
N ALA A 5 16.36 16.63 22.39
CA ALA A 5 15.88 17.95 22.67
C ALA A 5 14.93 17.78 23.87
N THR A 6 15.48 17.94 25.08
CA THR A 6 14.68 18.19 26.27
C THR A 6 13.91 19.47 26.00
N MET A 7 12.66 19.34 25.58
CA MET A 7 11.76 20.48 25.40
C MET A 7 11.73 21.21 26.75
N THR A 8 12.20 22.44 26.75
CA THR A 8 12.03 23.28 27.93
C THR A 8 10.54 23.51 28.12
N LYS A 9 10.12 23.71 29.38
CA LYS A 9 8.71 23.94 29.69
C LYS A 9 8.13 25.11 28.86
N GLU A 10 8.94 26.11 28.59
CA GLU A 10 8.60 27.28 27.77
C GLU A 10 8.38 26.90 26.29
N SER A 11 9.23 26.04 25.71
CA SER A 11 9.05 25.59 24.31
C SER A 11 7.84 24.69 24.17
N TYR A 12 7.50 23.90 25.18
CA TYR A 12 6.29 23.08 25.19
C TYR A 12 5.01 23.95 25.26
N GLU A 13 5.02 24.97 26.13
CA GLU A 13 3.89 25.90 26.27
C GLU A 13 3.69 26.71 24.96
N ALA A 14 4.77 27.18 24.34
CA ALA A 14 4.72 27.89 23.07
C ALA A 14 4.16 27.01 21.94
N ALA A 15 4.63 25.78 21.80
CA ALA A 15 4.12 24.83 20.81
C ALA A 15 2.63 24.49 21.03
N ARG A 16 2.23 24.38 22.29
CA ARG A 16 0.84 24.14 22.66
C ARG A 16 -0.08 25.31 22.34
N GLU A 17 0.41 26.55 22.48
CA GLU A 17 -0.32 27.75 22.11
C GLU A 17 -0.43 27.92 20.61
N GLU A 18 0.67 27.68 19.87
CA GLU A 18 0.72 27.72 18.41
C GLU A 18 -0.27 26.72 17.79
N LEU A 19 -0.34 25.49 18.33
CA LEU A 19 -1.28 24.47 17.91
C LEU A 19 -2.73 24.68 18.40
N GLY A 20 -2.97 25.75 19.18
CA GLY A 20 -4.30 26.07 19.71
C GLY A 20 -4.84 25.05 20.72
N LEU A 21 -3.98 24.20 21.30
CA LEU A 21 -4.35 23.15 22.25
C LEU A 21 -4.81 23.69 23.61
N ASN A 22 -4.64 24.99 23.87
CA ASN A 22 -5.13 25.67 25.07
C ASN A 22 -6.62 26.04 25.02
N ARG A 23 -7.27 25.86 23.85
CA ARG A 23 -8.69 26.18 23.67
C ARG A 23 -9.59 25.03 24.17
N PRO A 24 -10.84 25.31 24.55
CA PRO A 24 -11.80 24.26 24.90
C PRO A 24 -11.96 23.26 23.74
N PHE A 25 -12.13 21.97 24.05
CA PHE A 25 -12.22 20.89 23.08
C PHE A 25 -13.25 21.13 21.96
N LEU A 26 -14.44 21.65 22.29
CA LEU A 26 -15.49 21.94 21.30
C LEU A 26 -15.07 23.02 20.30
N VAL A 27 -14.26 23.99 20.74
CA VAL A 27 -13.74 25.05 19.88
C VAL A 27 -12.66 24.48 18.95
N GLN A 28 -11.79 23.63 19.45
CA GLN A 28 -10.76 22.93 18.64
C GLN A 28 -11.46 22.06 17.60
N TYR A 29 -12.42 21.23 17.99
CA TYR A 29 -13.19 20.38 17.07
C TYR A 29 -13.92 21.21 16.01
N GLY A 30 -14.59 22.29 16.41
CA GLY A 30 -15.33 23.16 15.48
C GLY A 30 -14.41 23.86 14.47
N SER A 31 -13.24 24.35 14.90
CA SER A 31 -12.25 24.94 13.97
C SER A 31 -11.72 23.92 13.00
N THR A 32 -11.30 22.74 13.48
CA THR A 32 -10.78 21.66 12.62
C THR A 32 -11.82 21.20 11.60
N MET A 33 -13.08 21.02 12.00
CA MET A 33 -14.16 20.70 11.07
C MET A 33 -14.38 21.77 10.00
N LYS A 34 -14.33 23.02 10.40
CA LYS A 34 -14.48 24.14 9.47
C LYS A 34 -13.32 24.20 8.45
N ASP A 35 -12.11 23.96 8.90
CA ASP A 35 -10.92 23.97 8.04
C ASP A 35 -10.95 22.78 7.06
N LEU A 36 -11.35 21.60 7.56
CA LEU A 36 -11.55 20.40 6.73
C LEU A 36 -12.61 20.61 5.63
N LEU A 37 -13.75 21.25 5.99
CA LEU A 37 -14.80 21.58 5.01
C LEU A 37 -14.36 22.60 3.97
N ARG A 38 -13.31 23.35 4.22
CA ARG A 38 -12.69 24.28 3.27
C ARG A 38 -11.58 23.65 2.43
N GLY A 39 -11.27 22.36 2.68
CA GLY A 39 -10.18 21.64 2.05
C GLY A 39 -8.80 21.89 2.68
N ASP A 40 -8.76 22.56 3.82
CA ASP A 40 -7.55 22.77 4.59
C ASP A 40 -7.34 21.59 5.54
N LEU A 41 -6.33 20.76 5.24
CA LEU A 41 -5.94 19.59 6.03
C LEU A 41 -4.89 19.92 7.11
N GLY A 42 -4.47 21.19 7.17
CA GLY A 42 -3.41 21.64 8.06
C GLY A 42 -2.02 21.18 7.65
N ASP A 43 -1.07 21.40 8.56
CA ASP A 43 0.34 21.07 8.37
C ASP A 43 0.74 19.82 9.16
N SER A 44 1.64 19.04 8.56
CA SER A 44 2.21 17.85 9.17
C SER A 44 3.15 18.24 10.32
N LEU A 45 2.88 17.75 11.52
CA LEU A 45 3.73 17.98 12.69
C LEU A 45 5.14 17.37 12.58
N LEU A 46 5.33 16.43 11.67
CA LEU A 46 6.61 15.74 11.47
C LEU A 46 7.47 16.42 10.39
N SER A 47 6.89 16.87 9.32
CA SER A 47 7.60 17.44 8.16
C SER A 47 7.49 18.95 8.06
N GLY A 48 6.52 19.57 8.73
CA GLY A 48 6.18 20.99 8.59
C GLY A 48 5.62 21.37 7.22
N ARG A 49 5.28 20.39 6.37
CA ARG A 49 4.67 20.60 5.05
C ARG A 49 3.15 20.47 5.16
N SER A 50 2.44 21.13 4.23
CA SER A 50 0.99 20.92 4.10
C SER A 50 0.66 19.45 3.90
N VAL A 51 -0.33 18.95 4.66
CA VAL A 51 -0.83 17.57 4.52
C VAL A 51 -1.42 17.34 3.13
N ALA A 52 -2.04 18.37 2.52
CA ALA A 52 -2.58 18.28 1.17
C ALA A 52 -1.48 18.02 0.12
N ASP A 53 -0.33 18.69 0.23
CA ASP A 53 0.81 18.49 -0.67
C ASP A 53 1.42 17.09 -0.47
N GLU A 54 1.59 16.64 0.78
CA GLU A 54 2.10 15.29 1.04
C GLU A 54 1.18 14.19 0.52
N LEU A 55 -0.13 14.36 0.62
CA LEU A 55 -1.10 13.45 0.03
C LEU A 55 -1.03 13.48 -1.49
N GLY A 56 -0.96 14.67 -2.09
CA GLY A 56 -0.81 14.85 -3.54
C GLY A 56 0.41 14.10 -4.09
N ASP A 57 1.54 14.23 -3.43
CA ASP A 57 2.80 13.56 -3.80
C ASP A 57 2.68 12.01 -3.76
N ARG A 58 1.81 11.46 -2.92
CA ARG A 58 1.70 10.01 -2.67
C ARG A 58 0.52 9.34 -3.35
N ILE A 59 -0.54 10.08 -3.65
CA ILE A 59 -1.78 9.49 -4.18
C ILE A 59 -1.56 8.86 -5.55
N GLY A 60 -0.75 9.50 -6.40
CA GLY A 60 -0.39 8.98 -7.71
C GLY A 60 0.27 7.60 -7.63
N LEU A 61 1.31 7.47 -6.81
CA LEU A 61 1.99 6.20 -6.56
C LEU A 61 1.03 5.12 -6.06
N THR A 62 0.20 5.46 -5.07
CA THR A 62 -0.75 4.53 -4.45
C THR A 62 -1.78 4.03 -5.46
N LEU A 63 -2.33 4.92 -6.29
CA LEU A 63 -3.31 4.56 -7.32
C LEU A 63 -2.70 3.65 -8.39
N HIS A 64 -1.51 3.97 -8.90
CA HIS A 64 -0.81 3.11 -9.86
C HIS A 64 -0.53 1.72 -9.29
N LEU A 65 -0.05 1.67 -8.04
CA LEU A 65 0.20 0.40 -7.37
C LEU A 65 -1.08 -0.41 -7.15
N ALA A 66 -2.16 0.24 -6.72
CA ALA A 66 -3.45 -0.41 -6.48
C ALA A 66 -4.04 -0.99 -7.78
N VAL A 67 -4.05 -0.22 -8.87
CA VAL A 67 -4.55 -0.68 -10.16
C VAL A 67 -3.72 -1.84 -10.70
N LEU A 68 -2.39 -1.72 -10.67
CA LEU A 68 -1.51 -2.78 -11.17
C LEU A 68 -1.63 -4.05 -10.33
N SER A 69 -1.71 -3.94 -9.00
CA SER A 69 -1.92 -5.08 -8.10
C SER A 69 -3.27 -5.76 -8.36
N LEU A 70 -4.33 -4.98 -8.56
CA LEU A 70 -5.65 -5.51 -8.86
C LEU A 70 -5.68 -6.26 -10.19
N LEU A 71 -5.06 -5.70 -11.24
CA LEU A 71 -4.95 -6.38 -12.54
C LEU A 71 -4.21 -7.71 -12.42
N ILE A 72 -3.07 -7.74 -11.73
CA ILE A 72 -2.33 -8.98 -11.48
C ILE A 72 -3.19 -9.97 -10.69
N ALA A 73 -3.88 -9.51 -9.65
CA ALA A 73 -4.74 -10.36 -8.85
C ALA A 73 -5.85 -11.01 -9.68
N LEU A 74 -6.55 -10.26 -10.51
CA LEU A 74 -7.63 -10.76 -11.35
C LEU A 74 -7.12 -11.71 -12.43
N LEU A 75 -6.00 -11.37 -13.09
CA LEU A 75 -5.38 -12.21 -14.12
C LEU A 75 -4.93 -13.57 -13.58
N MET A 76 -4.55 -13.65 -12.32
CA MET A 76 -4.18 -14.92 -11.68
C MET A 76 -5.41 -15.63 -11.08
N ALA A 77 -6.23 -14.90 -10.33
CA ALA A 77 -7.30 -15.49 -9.54
C ALA A 77 -8.42 -16.11 -10.38
N ILE A 78 -8.86 -15.38 -11.42
CA ILE A 78 -10.01 -15.83 -12.22
C ILE A 78 -9.70 -17.15 -12.96
N PRO A 79 -8.59 -17.26 -13.74
CA PRO A 79 -8.28 -18.53 -14.41
C PRO A 79 -8.07 -19.68 -13.44
N ILE A 80 -7.32 -19.45 -12.35
CA ILE A 80 -7.04 -20.50 -11.36
C ILE A 80 -8.32 -20.92 -10.64
N GLY A 81 -9.18 -19.97 -10.26
CA GLY A 81 -10.45 -20.24 -9.58
C GLY A 81 -11.43 -21.03 -10.47
N VAL A 82 -11.56 -20.62 -11.74
CA VAL A 82 -12.41 -21.30 -12.73
C VAL A 82 -11.91 -22.72 -12.99
N ILE A 83 -10.61 -22.91 -13.24
CA ILE A 83 -10.02 -24.23 -13.47
C ILE A 83 -10.20 -25.13 -12.24
N SER A 84 -9.99 -24.58 -11.05
CA SER A 84 -10.16 -25.31 -9.79
C SER A 84 -11.61 -25.75 -9.57
N ALA A 85 -12.59 -24.93 -9.96
CA ALA A 85 -14.01 -25.26 -9.85
C ALA A 85 -14.44 -26.32 -10.88
N ILE A 86 -14.05 -26.16 -12.14
CA ILE A 86 -14.42 -27.10 -13.23
C ILE A 86 -13.75 -28.48 -13.03
N ARG A 87 -12.53 -28.49 -12.48
CA ARG A 87 -11.76 -29.72 -12.26
C ARG A 87 -11.71 -30.07 -10.77
N GLN A 88 -12.87 -30.08 -10.13
CA GLN A 88 -12.99 -30.38 -8.70
C GLN A 88 -12.33 -31.71 -8.34
N ASP A 89 -11.66 -31.75 -7.18
CA ASP A 89 -10.96 -32.90 -6.60
C ASP A 89 -9.86 -33.53 -7.50
N THR A 90 -9.37 -32.78 -8.48
CA THR A 90 -8.19 -33.14 -9.28
C THR A 90 -6.92 -32.43 -8.77
N VAL A 91 -5.77 -32.82 -9.33
CA VAL A 91 -4.48 -32.17 -9.05
C VAL A 91 -4.53 -30.64 -9.33
N ALA A 92 -5.30 -30.21 -10.32
CA ALA A 92 -5.48 -28.79 -10.63
C ALA A 92 -6.23 -28.05 -9.51
N ASP A 93 -7.26 -28.67 -8.92
CA ASP A 93 -7.98 -28.11 -7.77
C ASP A 93 -7.08 -28.06 -6.51
N TYR A 94 -6.37 -29.14 -6.22
CA TYR A 94 -5.42 -29.14 -5.11
C TYR A 94 -4.31 -28.11 -5.29
N GLY A 95 -3.80 -27.91 -6.52
CA GLY A 95 -2.84 -26.86 -6.84
C GLY A 95 -3.39 -25.45 -6.58
N GLY A 96 -4.64 -25.20 -6.99
CA GLY A 96 -5.31 -23.93 -6.71
C GLY A 96 -5.52 -23.69 -5.20
N ARG A 97 -5.91 -24.72 -4.45
CA ARG A 97 -6.02 -24.61 -2.98
C ARG A 97 -4.66 -24.32 -2.34
N LEU A 98 -3.60 -25.03 -2.76
CA LEU A 98 -2.23 -24.78 -2.28
C LEU A 98 -1.76 -23.35 -2.60
N PHE A 99 -1.99 -22.88 -3.84
CA PHE A 99 -1.74 -21.50 -4.24
C PHE A 99 -2.40 -20.50 -3.29
N SER A 100 -3.68 -20.71 -2.97
CA SER A 100 -4.41 -19.86 -2.05
C SER A 100 -3.84 -19.89 -0.63
N VAL A 101 -3.45 -21.06 -0.13
CA VAL A 101 -2.83 -21.18 1.20
C VAL A 101 -1.49 -20.44 1.24
N LEU A 102 -0.63 -20.63 0.24
CA LEU A 102 0.66 -19.95 0.15
C LEU A 102 0.50 -18.43 0.09
N GLY A 103 -0.42 -17.91 -0.74
CA GLY A 103 -0.65 -16.48 -0.87
C GLY A 103 -1.15 -15.81 0.41
N LEU A 104 -1.78 -16.54 1.31
CA LEU A 104 -2.27 -16.01 2.58
C LEU A 104 -1.33 -16.26 3.77
N SER A 105 -0.46 -17.25 3.66
CA SER A 105 0.44 -17.62 4.75
C SER A 105 1.74 -16.82 4.76
N LEU A 106 2.17 -16.31 3.60
CA LEU A 106 3.42 -15.57 3.49
C LEU A 106 3.21 -14.09 3.85
N PRO A 107 4.01 -13.52 4.78
CA PRO A 107 3.97 -12.10 5.07
C PRO A 107 4.46 -11.28 3.85
N ASP A 108 3.76 -10.20 3.48
CA ASP A 108 4.07 -9.38 2.31
C ASP A 108 5.49 -8.80 2.36
N PHE A 109 5.91 -8.31 3.54
CA PHE A 109 7.25 -7.75 3.72
C PHE A 109 8.36 -8.79 3.51
N TRP A 110 8.15 -10.02 4.00
CA TRP A 110 9.10 -11.11 3.84
C TRP A 110 9.22 -11.51 2.36
N THR A 111 8.07 -11.69 1.70
CA THR A 111 8.04 -11.99 0.25
C THR A 111 8.73 -10.90 -0.55
N GLY A 112 8.54 -9.63 -0.17
CA GLY A 112 9.21 -8.49 -0.81
C GLY A 112 10.72 -8.51 -0.65
N VAL A 113 11.21 -8.72 0.55
CA VAL A 113 12.65 -8.80 0.83
C VAL A 113 13.29 -9.97 0.07
N VAL A 114 12.66 -11.15 0.12
CA VAL A 114 13.16 -12.34 -0.58
C VAL A 114 13.14 -12.12 -2.10
N ALA A 115 12.08 -11.55 -2.67
CA ALA A 115 11.99 -11.28 -4.09
C ALA A 115 13.11 -10.34 -4.57
N VAL A 116 13.32 -9.22 -3.87
CA VAL A 116 14.39 -8.27 -4.21
C VAL A 116 15.79 -8.90 -4.04
N LEU A 117 15.98 -9.70 -2.98
CA LEU A 117 17.25 -10.41 -2.76
C LEU A 117 17.53 -11.41 -3.89
N MET A 118 16.56 -12.23 -4.28
CA MET A 118 16.71 -13.20 -5.37
C MET A 118 17.00 -12.51 -6.71
N LEU A 119 16.29 -11.41 -7.02
CA LEU A 119 16.56 -10.63 -8.22
C LEU A 119 17.94 -10.00 -8.23
N SER A 120 18.39 -9.51 -7.08
CA SER A 120 19.75 -8.95 -6.95
C SER A 120 20.83 -10.01 -7.11
N LEU A 121 20.68 -11.19 -6.47
CA LEU A 121 21.68 -12.25 -6.49
C LEU A 121 21.77 -12.99 -7.83
N TRP A 122 20.63 -13.28 -8.46
CA TRP A 122 20.60 -14.11 -9.67
C TRP A 122 20.64 -13.30 -10.95
N PHE A 123 19.98 -12.11 -10.94
CA PHE A 123 19.86 -11.28 -12.14
C PHE A 123 20.67 -9.99 -12.06
N HIS A 124 21.35 -9.72 -10.92
CA HIS A 124 22.09 -8.47 -10.67
C HIS A 124 21.25 -7.23 -10.95
N TRP A 125 19.93 -7.33 -10.69
CA TRP A 125 18.95 -6.30 -10.98
C TRP A 125 18.29 -5.81 -9.70
N LEU A 126 18.18 -4.49 -9.58
CA LEU A 126 17.45 -3.82 -8.51
C LEU A 126 16.42 -2.87 -9.11
N PRO A 127 15.23 -2.71 -8.47
CA PRO A 127 14.25 -1.73 -8.93
C PRO A 127 14.85 -0.32 -9.01
N PRO A 128 14.51 0.45 -10.05
CA PRO A 128 14.92 1.85 -10.16
C PRO A 128 14.48 2.66 -8.95
N ARG A 129 15.26 3.65 -8.55
CA ARG A 129 14.93 4.57 -7.45
C ARG A 129 14.22 5.82 -7.95
N GLY A 130 13.41 6.42 -7.09
CA GLY A 130 12.68 7.66 -7.36
C GLY A 130 11.45 7.41 -8.23
N PHE A 131 10.28 7.76 -7.68
CA PHE A 131 9.01 7.65 -8.39
C PHE A 131 8.89 8.78 -9.41
N GLU A 132 8.45 8.43 -10.61
CA GLU A 132 7.99 9.34 -11.64
C GLU A 132 6.60 8.87 -12.09
N GLU A 133 5.77 9.79 -12.56
CA GLU A 133 4.45 9.41 -13.04
C GLU A 133 4.55 8.57 -14.32
N ILE A 134 3.59 7.65 -14.49
CA ILE A 134 3.61 6.68 -15.60
C ILE A 134 3.61 7.35 -16.99
N TRP A 135 3.05 8.55 -17.09
CA TRP A 135 3.04 9.34 -18.33
C TRP A 135 4.39 9.99 -18.65
N VAL A 136 5.26 10.16 -17.66
CA VAL A 136 6.60 10.77 -17.82
C VAL A 136 7.64 9.67 -18.10
N ALA A 137 7.63 8.60 -17.34
CA ALA A 137 8.61 7.52 -17.47
C ALA A 137 7.94 6.14 -17.32
N PRO A 138 7.12 5.69 -18.31
CA PRO A 138 6.29 4.49 -18.17
C PRO A 138 7.09 3.22 -17.88
N ILE A 139 8.23 3.02 -18.52
CA ILE A 139 9.06 1.82 -18.34
C ILE A 139 9.68 1.80 -16.95
N LYS A 140 10.24 2.93 -16.50
CA LYS A 140 10.87 3.05 -15.19
C LYS A 140 9.85 2.83 -14.07
N THR A 141 8.69 3.48 -14.18
CA THR A 141 7.60 3.35 -13.19
C THR A 141 7.08 1.92 -13.15
N PHE A 142 6.87 1.29 -14.32
CA PHE A 142 6.45 -0.11 -14.37
C PHE A 142 7.46 -1.05 -13.71
N GLN A 143 8.75 -0.91 -14.02
CA GLN A 143 9.81 -1.72 -13.40
C GLN A 143 9.87 -1.54 -11.88
N GLN A 144 9.65 -0.32 -11.41
CA GLN A 144 9.66 0.01 -9.98
C GLN A 144 8.46 -0.60 -9.24
N LEU A 145 7.27 -0.55 -9.86
CA LEU A 145 6.03 -1.01 -9.25
C LEU A 145 5.77 -2.50 -9.43
N LEU A 146 6.43 -3.17 -10.38
CA LEU A 146 6.14 -4.55 -10.74
C LEU A 146 6.28 -5.51 -9.55
N ILE A 147 7.37 -5.42 -8.79
CA ILE A 147 7.59 -6.32 -7.64
C ILE A 147 6.56 -6.08 -6.53
N PRO A 148 6.38 -4.87 -5.99
CA PRO A 148 5.38 -4.64 -4.96
C PRO A 148 3.97 -4.95 -5.45
N ALA A 149 3.64 -4.63 -6.70
CA ALA A 149 2.34 -4.96 -7.27
C ALA A 149 2.12 -6.48 -7.41
N ALA A 150 3.16 -7.24 -7.79
CA ALA A 150 3.08 -8.69 -7.88
C ALA A 150 2.85 -9.34 -6.51
N ILE A 151 3.51 -8.85 -5.48
CA ILE A 151 3.37 -9.37 -4.11
C ILE A 151 1.96 -9.12 -3.58
N ILE A 152 1.50 -7.88 -3.67
CA ILE A 152 0.15 -7.49 -3.25
C ILE A 152 -0.90 -8.21 -4.10
N GLY A 153 -0.70 -8.27 -5.42
CA GLY A 153 -1.57 -8.95 -6.36
C GLY A 153 -1.66 -10.45 -6.11
N PHE A 154 -0.54 -11.12 -5.79
CA PHE A 154 -0.53 -12.53 -5.41
C PHE A 154 -1.37 -12.80 -4.17
N ARG A 155 -1.23 -12.00 -3.13
CA ARG A 155 -2.04 -12.12 -1.91
C ARG A 155 -3.54 -11.94 -2.19
N PHE A 156 -3.92 -10.88 -2.91
CA PHE A 156 -5.32 -10.66 -3.29
C PHE A 156 -5.85 -11.76 -4.21
N SER A 157 -5.03 -12.26 -5.13
CA SER A 157 -5.42 -13.36 -6.02
C SER A 157 -5.81 -14.62 -5.25
N ALA A 158 -5.15 -14.91 -4.14
CA ALA A 158 -5.47 -16.05 -3.28
C ALA A 158 -6.87 -15.96 -2.65
N VAL A 159 -7.30 -14.76 -2.27
CA VAL A 159 -8.67 -14.51 -1.76
C VAL A 159 -9.70 -14.62 -2.89
N ILE A 160 -9.48 -13.89 -3.98
CA ILE A 160 -10.40 -13.82 -5.11
C ILE A 160 -10.59 -15.21 -5.76
N MET A 161 -9.50 -15.97 -5.90
CA MET A 161 -9.53 -17.36 -6.42
C MET A 161 -10.47 -18.24 -5.59
N ARG A 162 -10.39 -18.19 -4.26
CA ARG A 162 -11.29 -18.98 -3.39
C ARG A 162 -12.75 -18.56 -3.54
N MET A 163 -13.00 -17.26 -3.61
CA MET A 163 -14.35 -16.72 -3.81
C MET A 163 -14.90 -17.16 -5.18
N THR A 164 -14.12 -17.01 -6.24
CA THR A 164 -14.49 -17.45 -7.60
C THR A 164 -14.82 -18.95 -7.62
N ARG A 165 -13.95 -19.77 -7.02
CA ARG A 165 -14.20 -21.22 -6.93
C ARG A 165 -15.48 -21.53 -6.17
N SER A 166 -15.71 -20.92 -5.03
CA SER A 166 -16.90 -21.16 -4.21
C SER A 166 -18.18 -20.78 -4.96
N SER A 167 -18.21 -19.60 -5.56
CA SER A 167 -19.39 -19.11 -6.31
C SER A 167 -19.68 -19.92 -7.58
N MET A 168 -18.72 -20.67 -8.10
CA MET A 168 -18.94 -21.56 -9.25
C MET A 168 -19.42 -22.96 -8.84
N LEU A 169 -19.32 -23.32 -7.57
CA LEU A 169 -19.74 -24.63 -7.05
C LEU A 169 -21.13 -24.60 -6.40
N GLU A 170 -21.68 -23.39 -6.19
CA GLU A 170 -23.08 -23.15 -5.77
C GLU A 170 -24.03 -23.22 -6.96
#